data_08672d6aafe0edf06581a414fcd97633
#
_entry.id   08672d6aafe0edf06581a414fcd97633
#
_cell.length_a   1.000
_cell.length_b   1.000
_cell.length_c   1.000
_cell.angle_alpha   90.00
_cell.angle_beta   90.00
_cell.angle_gamma   90.00
#
_symmetry.space_group_name_H-M   'P 1'
#
loop_
_entity.id
_entity.type
_entity.pdbx_description
1 polymer ?
#
loop_
_entity_poly.entity_id
_entity_poly.type
_entity_poly.pdbx_seq_one_letter_code
_entity_poly.pdbx_strand_id
1 'polypeptide(L)'
;MADLANLIICLTPLQALMAQRLMAQREQPFDLLMLCYEDADNAKFRHYFQVASAGSRHAEYVLIPQSKWRRELGLPRLLRGLDKEYATAFAASIDNPNVQYVLNRIRFAALETFDDGTGNLIPGSVLYRNSSNRQRQLMNRLRGIRLQTEGLRRLSRRHHTLYPGQPNIAAPTVPLDLWAAAGQGLPEGGQGGLRQSEGREVLRSENVAVNECGLNERLPEKNMASMAATNPVPTRTRRILLGQPLLPNAADNAALAENLLRCFKIGEYFPHPRETYRVSGAEYITSPLIFEDHLLESLRREPDTRFEVYHLVSTAALNVYAFPRTTVYAVRPAEAAFHTPGVARIYEVMAQLGIPIIDIE
;
A
#
# COMPACT_ATOMS: atom_id res chain seq x y z
N MET A 1 -28.46 -25.20 -4.73
CA MET A 1 -27.20 -24.99 -5.45
C MET A 1 -26.15 -24.75 -4.41
N ALA A 2 -25.01 -25.47 -4.42
CA ALA A 2 -23.96 -25.18 -3.46
C ALA A 2 -23.52 -23.72 -3.67
N ASP A 3 -23.41 -22.95 -2.58
CA ASP A 3 -22.94 -21.57 -2.65
C ASP A 3 -21.48 -21.59 -3.13
N LEU A 4 -21.24 -20.97 -4.29
CA LEU A 4 -19.90 -20.87 -4.86
C LEU A 4 -19.03 -20.04 -3.91
N ALA A 5 -17.80 -20.50 -3.68
CA ALA A 5 -16.81 -19.74 -2.92
C ALA A 5 -16.34 -18.51 -3.70
N ASN A 6 -15.66 -17.61 -3.01
CA ASN A 6 -14.90 -16.51 -3.62
C ASN A 6 -13.42 -16.94 -3.78
N LEU A 7 -12.72 -16.35 -4.74
CA LEU A 7 -11.27 -16.48 -4.87
C LEU A 7 -10.61 -15.13 -4.60
N ILE A 8 -9.55 -15.10 -3.79
CA ILE A 8 -8.73 -13.92 -3.62
C ILE A 8 -7.27 -14.20 -3.97
N ILE A 9 -6.66 -13.35 -4.82
CA ILE A 9 -5.30 -13.52 -5.34
C ILE A 9 -4.43 -12.38 -4.83
N CYS A 10 -3.33 -12.74 -4.13
CA CYS A 10 -2.37 -11.82 -3.53
C CYS A 10 -0.95 -12.07 -4.05
N LEU A 11 -0.14 -11.02 -4.13
CA LEU A 11 1.26 -11.06 -4.51
C LEU A 11 2.19 -10.45 -3.47
N THR A 12 1.67 -9.69 -2.51
CA THR A 12 2.48 -8.98 -1.52
C THR A 12 1.91 -9.14 -0.11
N PRO A 13 2.71 -8.93 0.93
CA PRO A 13 2.24 -8.92 2.32
C PRO A 13 1.10 -7.93 2.58
N LEU A 14 1.15 -6.72 2.00
CA LEU A 14 0.06 -5.75 2.10
C LEU A 14 -1.24 -6.30 1.51
N GLN A 15 -1.17 -6.90 0.32
CA GLN A 15 -2.33 -7.50 -0.32
C GLN A 15 -2.93 -8.63 0.53
N ALA A 16 -2.09 -9.45 1.18
CA ALA A 16 -2.55 -10.49 2.08
C ALA A 16 -3.23 -9.92 3.34
N LEU A 17 -2.71 -8.82 3.89
CA LEU A 17 -3.36 -8.08 4.98
C LEU A 17 -4.73 -7.52 4.54
N MET A 18 -4.80 -6.91 3.37
CA MET A 18 -6.07 -6.42 2.80
C MET A 18 -7.04 -7.58 2.53
N ALA A 19 -6.55 -8.70 2.02
CA ALA A 19 -7.33 -9.91 1.78
C ALA A 19 -7.98 -10.42 3.06
N GLN A 20 -7.24 -10.50 4.16
CA GLN A 20 -7.78 -10.87 5.46
C GLN A 20 -8.96 -9.96 5.86
N ARG A 21 -8.84 -8.63 5.63
CA ARG A 21 -9.91 -7.68 5.93
C ARG A 21 -11.12 -7.85 5.03
N LEU A 22 -10.90 -8.10 3.74
CA LEU A 22 -11.97 -8.36 2.77
C LEU A 22 -12.74 -9.65 3.08
N MET A 23 -12.03 -10.70 3.47
CA MET A 23 -12.63 -11.97 3.86
C MET A 23 -13.47 -11.83 5.14
N ALA A 24 -12.95 -11.12 6.14
CA ALA A 24 -13.66 -10.90 7.41
C ALA A 24 -14.98 -10.10 7.28
N GLN A 25 -15.17 -9.37 6.18
CA GLN A 25 -16.38 -8.59 5.91
C GLN A 25 -17.48 -9.38 5.17
N ARG A 26 -17.27 -10.68 4.90
CA ARG A 26 -18.15 -11.49 4.07
C ARG A 26 -18.43 -12.86 4.69
N GLU A 27 -19.66 -13.33 4.55
CA GLU A 27 -20.09 -14.65 5.03
C GLU A 27 -19.66 -15.80 4.10
N GLN A 28 -19.52 -15.51 2.80
CA GLN A 28 -19.16 -16.51 1.80
C GLN A 28 -17.71 -16.97 1.99
N PRO A 29 -17.45 -18.30 1.88
CA PRO A 29 -16.10 -18.83 2.01
C PRO A 29 -15.18 -18.33 0.91
N PHE A 30 -13.88 -18.23 1.24
CA PHE A 30 -12.83 -17.82 0.32
C PHE A 30 -11.79 -18.90 0.13
N ASP A 31 -11.29 -19.01 -1.11
CA ASP A 31 -10.01 -19.63 -1.42
C ASP A 31 -8.97 -18.51 -1.59
N LEU A 32 -7.80 -18.69 -0.98
CA LEU A 32 -6.68 -17.78 -1.06
C LEU A 32 -5.59 -18.36 -1.96
N LEU A 33 -5.19 -17.60 -2.97
CA LEU A 33 -4.00 -17.90 -3.77
C LEU A 33 -2.96 -16.79 -3.55
N MET A 34 -1.85 -17.11 -2.88
CA MET A 34 -0.73 -16.17 -2.74
C MET A 34 0.42 -16.58 -3.66
N LEU A 35 0.76 -15.70 -4.60
CA LEU A 35 1.83 -15.85 -5.57
C LEU A 35 3.06 -15.09 -5.08
N CYS A 36 4.16 -15.78 -4.82
CA CYS A 36 5.40 -15.18 -4.36
C CYS A 36 6.54 -15.50 -5.33
N TYR A 37 7.33 -14.51 -5.75
CA TYR A 37 8.53 -14.76 -6.52
C TYR A 37 9.62 -15.34 -5.64
N GLU A 38 10.39 -16.33 -6.16
CA GLU A 38 11.44 -17.03 -5.39
C GLU A 38 12.44 -16.09 -4.68
N ASP A 39 12.76 -14.94 -5.29
CA ASP A 39 13.67 -13.92 -4.74
C ASP A 39 13.01 -13.02 -3.67
N ALA A 40 11.70 -12.98 -3.62
CA ALA A 40 10.95 -12.22 -2.62
C ALA A 40 10.52 -13.08 -1.42
N ASP A 41 10.62 -14.42 -1.53
CA ASP A 41 10.18 -15.33 -0.47
C ASP A 41 11.04 -15.17 0.79
N ASN A 42 10.39 -14.83 1.88
CA ASN A 42 11.01 -14.64 3.19
C ASN A 42 9.99 -14.85 4.32
N ALA A 43 10.46 -14.78 5.56
CA ALA A 43 9.61 -14.98 6.74
C ALA A 43 8.40 -14.02 6.79
N LYS A 44 8.54 -12.78 6.29
CA LYS A 44 7.45 -11.79 6.25
C LYS A 44 6.34 -12.22 5.29
N PHE A 45 6.67 -12.67 4.07
CA PHE A 45 5.70 -13.19 3.12
C PHE A 45 4.94 -14.39 3.67
N ARG A 46 5.65 -15.32 4.30
CA ARG A 46 5.07 -16.52 4.92
C ARG A 46 4.17 -16.19 6.10
N HIS A 47 4.57 -15.23 6.93
CA HIS A 47 3.75 -14.72 8.02
C HIS A 47 2.39 -14.20 7.52
N TYR A 48 2.40 -13.31 6.51
CA TYR A 48 1.15 -12.74 5.98
C TYR A 48 0.30 -13.77 5.23
N PHE A 49 0.92 -14.75 4.59
CA PHE A 49 0.18 -15.89 4.06
C PHE A 49 -0.55 -16.64 5.18
N GLN A 50 0.12 -16.95 6.30
CA GLN A 50 -0.51 -17.63 7.45
C GLN A 50 -1.66 -16.80 8.03
N VAL A 51 -1.46 -15.49 8.20
CA VAL A 51 -2.48 -14.58 8.70
C VAL A 51 -3.72 -14.57 7.79
N ALA A 52 -3.54 -14.47 6.49
CA ALA A 52 -4.65 -14.48 5.54
C ALA A 52 -5.30 -15.86 5.41
N SER A 53 -4.52 -16.94 5.45
CA SER A 53 -5.04 -18.32 5.32
C SER A 53 -5.97 -18.72 6.44
N ALA A 54 -5.82 -18.15 7.63
CA ALA A 54 -6.70 -18.44 8.78
C ALA A 54 -8.18 -18.08 8.52
N GLY A 55 -8.47 -17.15 7.61
CA GLY A 55 -9.82 -16.76 7.19
C GLY A 55 -10.31 -17.42 5.90
N SER A 56 -9.55 -18.35 5.32
CA SER A 56 -9.89 -19.00 4.06
C SER A 56 -10.31 -20.45 4.22
N ARG A 57 -11.15 -20.95 3.31
CA ARG A 57 -11.56 -22.35 3.20
C ARG A 57 -10.39 -23.23 2.74
N HIS A 58 -9.65 -22.71 1.73
CA HIS A 58 -8.47 -23.31 1.14
C HIS A 58 -7.45 -22.21 0.86
N ALA A 59 -6.16 -22.51 1.05
CA ALA A 59 -5.08 -21.58 0.82
C ALA A 59 -3.89 -22.24 0.14
N GLU A 60 -3.40 -21.61 -0.93
CA GLU A 60 -2.24 -22.04 -1.68
C GLU A 60 -1.16 -20.95 -1.71
N TYR A 61 0.06 -21.31 -1.32
CA TYR A 61 1.26 -20.47 -1.45
C TYR A 61 2.13 -21.00 -2.58
N VAL A 62 2.20 -20.28 -3.68
CA VAL A 62 2.88 -20.73 -4.89
C VAL A 62 4.12 -19.90 -5.17
N LEU A 63 5.28 -20.55 -5.17
CA LEU A 63 6.54 -19.91 -5.56
C LEU A 63 6.66 -19.83 -7.08
N ILE A 64 6.90 -18.62 -7.57
CA ILE A 64 7.10 -18.31 -8.98
C ILE A 64 8.59 -18.30 -9.27
N PRO A 65 9.10 -19.22 -10.14
CA PRO A 65 10.50 -19.31 -10.45
C PRO A 65 11.07 -18.04 -11.11
N GLN A 66 12.32 -17.69 -10.79
CA GLN A 66 13.07 -16.63 -11.47
C GLN A 66 13.34 -16.97 -12.95
N SER A 67 13.67 -18.21 -13.23
CA SER A 67 13.94 -18.69 -14.58
C SER A 67 12.70 -18.64 -15.45
N LYS A 68 12.78 -17.97 -16.61
CA LYS A 68 11.65 -17.82 -17.54
C LYS A 68 11.05 -19.14 -17.98
N TRP A 69 11.88 -20.13 -18.38
CA TRP A 69 11.39 -21.41 -18.85
C TRP A 69 10.76 -22.26 -17.73
N ARG A 70 11.33 -22.25 -16.51
CA ARG A 70 10.73 -22.92 -15.33
C ARG A 70 9.39 -22.31 -14.97
N ARG A 71 9.26 -20.97 -15.13
CA ARG A 71 8.01 -20.26 -14.93
C ARG A 71 6.95 -20.73 -15.92
N GLU A 72 7.28 -20.83 -17.20
CA GLU A 72 6.34 -21.32 -18.22
C GLU A 72 5.85 -22.74 -17.93
N LEU A 73 6.76 -23.64 -17.62
CA LEU A 73 6.41 -25.02 -17.25
C LEU A 73 5.61 -25.10 -15.93
N GLY A 74 5.79 -24.12 -15.05
CA GLY A 74 5.11 -24.04 -13.77
C GLY A 74 3.70 -23.44 -13.81
N LEU A 75 3.27 -22.82 -14.92
CA LEU A 75 1.96 -22.14 -15.01
C LEU A 75 0.78 -23.03 -14.57
N PRO A 76 0.67 -24.32 -14.94
CA PRO A 76 -0.45 -25.13 -14.48
C PRO A 76 -0.53 -25.31 -12.96
N ARG A 77 0.60 -25.15 -12.24
CA ARG A 77 0.63 -25.23 -10.76
C ARG A 77 -0.16 -24.10 -10.11
N LEU A 78 -0.31 -22.95 -10.79
CA LEU A 78 -1.10 -21.81 -10.30
C LEU A 78 -2.58 -22.13 -10.14
N LEU A 79 -3.05 -23.22 -10.79
CA LEU A 79 -4.45 -23.66 -10.74
C LEU A 79 -4.66 -24.86 -9.82
N ARG A 80 -3.58 -25.34 -9.17
CA ARG A 80 -3.69 -26.50 -8.27
C ARG A 80 -4.54 -26.10 -7.07
N GLY A 81 -5.45 -26.99 -6.68
CA GLY A 81 -6.33 -26.75 -5.54
C GLY A 81 -7.43 -25.73 -5.76
N LEU A 82 -7.45 -25.00 -6.88
CA LEU A 82 -8.51 -24.05 -7.20
C LEU A 82 -9.73 -24.74 -7.81
N ASP A 83 -10.91 -24.25 -7.46
CA ASP A 83 -12.16 -24.61 -8.13
C ASP A 83 -12.19 -24.05 -9.55
N LYS A 84 -13.00 -24.68 -10.42
CA LYS A 84 -13.18 -24.20 -11.80
C LYS A 84 -14.09 -22.99 -11.89
N GLU A 85 -14.89 -22.74 -10.85
CA GLU A 85 -15.92 -21.70 -10.83
C GLU A 85 -16.04 -21.07 -9.44
N TYR A 86 -16.13 -19.74 -9.41
CA TYR A 86 -16.24 -18.91 -8.23
C TYR A 86 -17.39 -17.90 -8.32
N ALA A 87 -17.96 -17.51 -7.20
CA ALA A 87 -18.94 -16.44 -7.13
C ALA A 87 -18.27 -15.10 -7.51
N THR A 88 -17.20 -14.75 -6.81
CA THR A 88 -16.43 -13.54 -7.09
C THR A 88 -14.93 -13.85 -7.05
N ALA A 89 -14.19 -13.30 -8.00
CA ALA A 89 -12.73 -13.24 -7.96
C ALA A 89 -12.28 -11.86 -7.47
N PHE A 90 -11.30 -11.83 -6.56
CA PHE A 90 -10.67 -10.62 -6.04
C PHE A 90 -9.21 -10.58 -6.46
N ALA A 91 -8.76 -9.49 -7.06
CA ALA A 91 -7.37 -9.37 -7.49
C ALA A 91 -6.85 -7.93 -7.39
N ALA A 92 -5.60 -7.77 -6.93
CA ALA A 92 -4.92 -6.47 -6.87
C ALA A 92 -4.09 -6.20 -8.12
N SER A 93 -3.06 -7.03 -8.36
CA SER A 93 -2.07 -6.86 -9.44
C SER A 93 -2.59 -7.37 -10.78
N ILE A 94 -3.65 -6.75 -11.31
CA ILE A 94 -4.29 -7.19 -12.56
C ILE A 94 -3.40 -7.05 -13.81
N ASP A 95 -2.29 -6.34 -13.71
CA ASP A 95 -1.27 -6.26 -14.76
C ASP A 95 -0.32 -7.46 -14.75
N ASN A 96 -0.23 -8.22 -13.63
CA ASN A 96 0.67 -9.35 -13.50
C ASN A 96 0.23 -10.53 -14.39
N PRO A 97 1.12 -11.09 -15.25
CA PRO A 97 0.76 -12.15 -16.18
C PRO A 97 0.36 -13.47 -15.51
N ASN A 98 0.81 -13.74 -14.27
CA ASN A 98 0.41 -14.96 -13.55
C ASN A 98 -1.02 -14.81 -13.00
N VAL A 99 -1.37 -13.62 -12.48
CA VAL A 99 -2.75 -13.29 -12.09
C VAL A 99 -3.69 -13.36 -13.31
N GLN A 100 -3.26 -12.74 -14.43
CA GLN A 100 -4.01 -12.82 -15.69
C GLN A 100 -4.20 -14.26 -16.15
N TYR A 101 -3.17 -15.12 -16.03
CA TYR A 101 -3.27 -16.52 -16.40
C TYR A 101 -4.34 -17.24 -15.57
N VAL A 102 -4.35 -17.08 -14.25
CA VAL A 102 -5.36 -17.67 -13.36
C VAL A 102 -6.75 -17.20 -13.75
N LEU A 103 -6.96 -15.87 -13.83
CA LEU A 103 -8.26 -15.27 -14.14
C LEU A 103 -8.79 -15.65 -15.54
N ASN A 104 -7.91 -16.03 -16.48
CA ASN A 104 -8.31 -16.55 -17.80
C ASN A 104 -8.61 -18.07 -17.83
N ARG A 105 -8.40 -18.80 -16.74
CA ARG A 105 -8.58 -20.26 -16.64
C ARG A 105 -9.72 -20.68 -15.74
N ILE A 106 -10.15 -19.84 -14.85
CA ILE A 106 -11.32 -20.05 -13.98
C ILE A 106 -12.54 -19.30 -14.53
N ARG A 107 -13.72 -19.70 -14.10
CA ARG A 107 -14.97 -18.98 -14.30
C ARG A 107 -15.32 -18.23 -13.03
N PHE A 108 -15.84 -17.02 -13.15
CA PHE A 108 -16.34 -16.22 -12.02
C PHE A 108 -17.54 -15.38 -12.46
N ALA A 109 -18.52 -15.22 -11.59
CA ALA A 109 -19.69 -14.41 -11.89
C ALA A 109 -19.41 -12.89 -11.74
N ALA A 110 -18.42 -12.52 -10.90
CA ALA A 110 -17.98 -11.15 -10.70
C ALA A 110 -16.45 -11.07 -10.54
N LEU A 111 -15.89 -9.92 -10.93
CA LEU A 111 -14.52 -9.52 -10.58
C LEU A 111 -14.60 -8.27 -9.71
N GLU A 112 -13.87 -8.25 -8.60
CA GLU A 112 -13.62 -7.07 -7.79
C GLU A 112 -12.11 -6.87 -7.66
N THR A 113 -11.66 -5.62 -7.71
CA THR A 113 -10.24 -5.30 -7.56
C THR A 113 -9.98 -4.63 -6.22
N PHE A 114 -8.74 -4.67 -5.75
CA PHE A 114 -8.30 -3.96 -4.56
C PHE A 114 -6.90 -3.39 -4.75
N ASP A 115 -6.47 -2.48 -3.88
CA ASP A 115 -5.24 -1.71 -4.07
C ASP A 115 -3.98 -2.58 -4.17
N ASP A 116 -3.11 -2.19 -5.09
CA ASP A 116 -1.74 -2.70 -5.29
C ASP A 116 -0.69 -1.61 -4.95
N GLY A 117 -1.01 -0.81 -3.95
CA GLY A 117 -0.23 0.37 -3.58
C GLY A 117 -0.61 1.61 -4.41
N THR A 118 0.30 2.61 -4.49
CA THR A 118 0.03 3.92 -5.13
C THR A 118 -0.15 3.86 -6.65
N GLY A 119 0.25 2.77 -7.32
CA GLY A 119 0.07 2.60 -8.76
C GLY A 119 -1.39 2.72 -9.21
N ASN A 120 -2.33 2.41 -8.34
CA ASN A 120 -3.77 2.51 -8.58
C ASN A 120 -4.23 3.97 -8.73
N LEU A 121 -3.58 4.90 -8.05
CA LEU A 121 -3.92 6.32 -8.02
C LEU A 121 -3.29 7.12 -9.16
N ILE A 122 -2.35 6.52 -9.91
CA ILE A 122 -1.61 7.20 -10.96
C ILE A 122 -2.19 6.84 -12.32
N PRO A 123 -2.99 7.73 -12.96
CA PRO A 123 -3.52 7.50 -14.29
C PRO A 123 -2.38 7.21 -15.29
N GLY A 124 -2.55 6.13 -16.06
CA GLY A 124 -1.54 5.71 -17.04
C GLY A 124 -0.43 4.81 -16.49
N SER A 125 -0.47 4.43 -15.20
CA SER A 125 0.37 3.36 -14.67
C SER A 125 0.10 2.03 -15.40
N VAL A 126 0.93 1.02 -15.12
CA VAL A 126 0.78 -0.35 -15.67
C VAL A 126 -0.58 -0.99 -15.36
N LEU A 127 -1.27 -0.52 -14.33
CA LEU A 127 -2.59 -0.99 -13.91
C LEU A 127 -3.74 -0.42 -14.76
N TYR A 128 -3.48 0.59 -15.59
CA TYR A 128 -4.51 1.23 -16.41
C TYR A 128 -4.57 0.72 -17.85
N ARG A 129 -3.48 0.13 -18.38
CA ARG A 129 -3.36 -0.25 -19.79
C ARG A 129 -2.60 -1.55 -19.99
N ASN A 130 -2.86 -2.18 -21.11
CA ASN A 130 -2.11 -3.36 -21.53
C ASN A 130 -0.64 -3.01 -21.79
N SER A 131 0.23 -3.98 -21.55
CA SER A 131 1.66 -3.81 -21.86
C SER A 131 1.87 -3.55 -23.35
N SER A 132 2.66 -2.53 -23.70
CA SER A 132 3.10 -2.24 -25.07
C SER A 132 4.24 -3.15 -25.54
N ASN A 133 4.85 -3.93 -24.64
CA ASN A 133 5.95 -4.83 -24.96
C ASN A 133 5.46 -6.01 -25.85
N ARG A 134 5.94 -6.04 -27.10
CA ARG A 134 5.54 -7.05 -28.10
C ARG A 134 5.84 -8.48 -27.67
N GLN A 135 6.98 -8.73 -27.01
CA GLN A 135 7.32 -10.06 -26.51
C GLN A 135 6.34 -10.51 -25.44
N ARG A 136 5.98 -9.61 -24.50
CA ARG A 136 4.96 -9.90 -23.48
C ARG A 136 3.61 -10.19 -24.11
N GLN A 137 3.21 -9.42 -25.13
CA GLN A 137 1.94 -9.66 -25.84
C GLN A 137 1.92 -11.03 -26.53
N LEU A 138 3.04 -11.41 -27.19
CA LEU A 138 3.17 -12.72 -27.81
C LEU A 138 3.09 -13.84 -26.77
N MET A 139 3.83 -13.73 -25.66
CA MET A 139 3.77 -14.70 -24.58
C MET A 139 2.38 -14.82 -23.96
N ASN A 140 1.67 -13.70 -23.77
CA ASN A 140 0.29 -13.73 -23.30
C ASN A 140 -0.63 -14.50 -24.24
N ARG A 141 -0.48 -14.32 -25.56
CA ARG A 141 -1.23 -15.10 -26.57
C ARG A 141 -0.94 -16.60 -26.47
N LEU A 142 0.33 -16.99 -26.39
CA LEU A 142 0.76 -18.38 -26.24
C LEU A 142 0.21 -19.02 -24.96
N ARG A 143 0.14 -18.27 -23.87
CA ARG A 143 -0.45 -18.68 -22.59
C ARG A 143 -1.99 -18.73 -22.63
N GLY A 144 -2.62 -18.29 -23.71
CA GLY A 144 -4.08 -18.17 -23.84
C GLY A 144 -4.68 -17.09 -22.95
N ILE A 145 -3.89 -16.06 -22.59
CA ILE A 145 -4.36 -14.89 -21.84
C ILE A 145 -5.08 -13.93 -22.80
N ARG A 146 -6.39 -13.96 -22.79
CA ARG A 146 -7.26 -13.10 -23.61
C ARG A 146 -7.63 -11.81 -22.87
N LEU A 147 -8.03 -11.95 -21.60
CA LEU A 147 -8.33 -10.84 -20.70
C LEU A 147 -7.02 -10.34 -20.08
N GLN A 148 -6.56 -9.20 -20.54
CA GLN A 148 -5.38 -8.50 -20.01
C GLN A 148 -5.82 -7.32 -19.13
N THR A 149 -4.89 -6.48 -18.69
CA THR A 149 -5.11 -5.39 -17.74
C THR A 149 -6.35 -4.54 -18.03
N GLU A 150 -6.48 -4.01 -19.25
CA GLU A 150 -7.64 -3.18 -19.62
C GLU A 150 -8.95 -3.96 -19.58
N GLY A 151 -8.97 -5.20 -20.07
CA GLY A 151 -10.14 -6.06 -20.03
C GLY A 151 -10.56 -6.37 -18.58
N LEU A 152 -9.61 -6.77 -17.73
CA LEU A 152 -9.87 -7.03 -16.32
C LEU A 152 -10.34 -5.78 -15.58
N ARG A 153 -9.72 -4.62 -15.82
CA ARG A 153 -10.14 -3.34 -15.27
C ARG A 153 -11.60 -3.00 -15.61
N ARG A 154 -12.00 -3.21 -16.86
CA ARG A 154 -13.39 -2.97 -17.32
C ARG A 154 -14.39 -3.97 -16.73
N LEU A 155 -13.97 -5.20 -16.45
CA LEU A 155 -14.79 -6.23 -15.83
C LEU A 155 -14.95 -6.03 -14.32
N SER A 156 -14.05 -5.28 -13.67
CA SER A 156 -14.14 -5.02 -12.25
C SER A 156 -15.40 -4.24 -11.91
N ARG A 157 -16.26 -4.86 -11.10
CA ARG A 157 -17.55 -4.25 -10.68
C ARG A 157 -17.36 -3.16 -9.64
N ARG A 158 -16.28 -3.23 -8.85
CA ARG A 158 -15.89 -2.24 -7.84
C ARG A 158 -14.42 -2.40 -7.48
N HIS A 159 -13.86 -1.39 -6.86
CA HIS A 159 -12.49 -1.38 -6.40
C HIS A 159 -12.42 -1.04 -4.91
N HIS A 160 -11.80 -1.94 -4.12
CA HIS A 160 -11.59 -1.74 -2.69
C HIS A 160 -10.30 -0.96 -2.46
N THR A 161 -10.39 0.17 -1.77
CA THR A 161 -9.26 1.11 -1.69
C THR A 161 -9.02 1.64 -0.27
N LEU A 162 -7.74 1.83 0.04
CA LEU A 162 -7.28 2.54 1.23
C LEU A 162 -7.39 4.07 1.08
N TYR A 163 -7.76 4.55 -0.13
CA TYR A 163 -7.76 5.96 -0.51
C TYR A 163 -9.16 6.44 -0.93
N PRO A 164 -10.11 6.53 0.03
CA PRO A 164 -11.48 6.94 -0.29
C PRO A 164 -11.51 8.33 -0.90
N GLY A 165 -12.39 8.52 -1.89
CA GLY A 165 -12.54 9.81 -2.57
C GLY A 165 -11.51 10.08 -3.67
N GLN A 166 -10.50 9.22 -3.86
CA GLN A 166 -9.54 9.36 -4.95
C GLN A 166 -9.97 8.57 -6.20
N PRO A 167 -9.72 9.11 -7.41
CA PRO A 167 -9.86 8.34 -8.64
C PRO A 167 -9.02 7.07 -8.61
N ASN A 168 -9.56 5.97 -9.12
CA ASN A 168 -8.88 4.67 -9.07
C ASN A 168 -9.06 3.89 -10.37
N ILE A 169 -8.45 2.70 -10.48
CA ILE A 169 -8.46 1.86 -11.70
C ILE A 169 -9.86 1.41 -12.12
N ALA A 170 -10.78 1.26 -11.16
CA ALA A 170 -12.17 0.92 -11.44
C ALA A 170 -13.12 1.71 -10.52
N ALA A 171 -14.38 1.81 -10.92
CA ALA A 171 -15.45 2.47 -10.17
C ALA A 171 -16.70 1.55 -10.12
N PRO A 172 -17.52 1.67 -9.06
CA PRO A 172 -17.34 2.51 -7.88
C PRO A 172 -16.20 2.04 -6.98
N THR A 173 -15.63 2.96 -6.17
CA THR A 173 -14.68 2.60 -5.12
C THR A 173 -15.39 2.29 -3.82
N VAL A 174 -14.86 1.31 -3.07
CA VAL A 174 -15.36 0.92 -1.75
C VAL A 174 -14.21 1.13 -0.75
N PRO A 175 -14.39 1.95 0.28
CA PRO A 175 -13.36 2.13 1.30
C PRO A 175 -13.00 0.82 2.00
N LEU A 176 -11.71 0.58 2.17
CA LEU A 176 -11.19 -0.50 3.00
C LEU A 176 -10.36 0.13 4.12
N ASP A 177 -10.85 0.00 5.36
CA ASP A 177 -10.19 0.55 6.53
C ASP A 177 -9.37 -0.53 7.24
N LEU A 178 -8.05 -0.40 7.22
CA LEU A 178 -7.14 -1.31 7.91
C LEU A 178 -7.21 -1.12 9.43
N TRP A 179 -7.57 0.07 9.92
CA TRP A 179 -7.68 0.36 11.34
C TRP A 179 -8.97 -0.19 11.95
N ALA A 180 -10.12 0.11 11.36
CA ALA A 180 -11.43 -0.29 11.91
C ALA A 180 -11.58 -1.81 12.02
N ALA A 181 -11.08 -2.55 11.06
CA ALA A 181 -11.13 -4.02 11.07
C ALA A 181 -10.17 -4.66 12.11
N ALA A 182 -9.30 -3.88 12.72
CA ALA A 182 -8.35 -4.31 13.75
C ALA A 182 -8.91 -4.17 15.18
N GLY A 183 -10.05 -3.53 15.33
CA GLY A 183 -10.66 -3.21 16.62
C GLY A 183 -11.94 -3.96 16.90
N GLN A 184 -11.90 -5.22 17.33
CA GLN A 184 -12.92 -5.69 18.26
C GLN A 184 -12.54 -5.11 19.63
N GLY A 185 -13.17 -3.98 20.02
CA GLY A 185 -13.01 -3.42 21.35
C GLY A 185 -12.99 -1.90 21.46
N LEU A 186 -13.61 -1.15 20.54
CA LEU A 186 -13.89 0.28 20.76
C LEU A 186 -15.40 0.48 20.99
N PRO A 187 -15.79 1.39 21.89
CA PRO A 187 -17.21 1.63 22.20
C PRO A 187 -17.96 2.13 20.97
N GLU A 188 -19.13 1.56 20.73
CA GLU A 188 -20.09 2.04 19.75
C GLU A 188 -20.46 3.50 20.04
N GLY A 189 -20.16 4.40 19.13
CA GLY A 189 -20.54 5.78 19.23
C GLY A 189 -20.12 6.63 18.03
N GLY A 190 -21.01 6.81 17.07
CA GLY A 190 -20.93 7.90 16.13
C GLY A 190 -21.02 7.53 14.66
N GLN A 191 -22.22 7.46 14.13
CA GLN A 191 -22.50 7.63 12.72
C GLN A 191 -22.02 9.02 12.28
N GLY A 192 -20.83 9.10 11.72
CA GLY A 192 -20.27 10.30 11.08
C GLY A 192 -20.65 10.36 9.61
N GLY A 193 -21.73 11.05 9.27
CA GLY A 193 -22.10 11.34 7.90
C GLY A 193 -20.99 12.13 7.18
N LEU A 194 -20.73 11.75 5.93
CA LEU A 194 -19.89 12.44 4.97
C LEU A 194 -20.31 13.91 4.86
N ARG A 195 -19.56 14.83 5.45
CA ARG A 195 -19.65 16.25 5.12
C ARG A 195 -18.71 16.52 3.95
N GLN A 196 -19.31 16.93 2.84
CA GLN A 196 -18.61 17.55 1.72
C GLN A 196 -17.87 18.80 2.24
N SER A 197 -16.56 18.85 2.04
CA SER A 197 -15.77 20.04 2.33
C SER A 197 -15.84 20.98 1.14
N GLU A 198 -16.61 22.03 1.26
CA GLU A 198 -16.53 23.20 0.40
C GLU A 198 -15.24 23.98 0.67
N GLY A 199 -14.60 24.41 -0.42
CA GLY A 199 -13.72 25.56 -0.55
C GLY A 199 -12.50 25.64 0.38
N ARG A 200 -11.32 25.22 -0.08
CA ARG A 200 -10.04 25.52 0.55
C ARG A 200 -9.34 26.67 -0.18
N GLU A 201 -9.19 27.79 0.52
CA GLU A 201 -8.30 28.88 0.14
C GLU A 201 -6.84 28.39 0.05
N VAL A 202 -6.19 28.79 -1.02
CA VAL A 202 -4.74 28.57 -1.24
C VAL A 202 -4.00 29.60 -0.39
N LEU A 203 -3.38 29.18 0.70
CA LEU A 203 -2.50 30.03 1.50
C LEU A 203 -1.23 30.33 0.69
N ARG A 204 -1.02 31.62 0.41
CA ARG A 204 0.23 32.16 -0.15
C ARG A 204 1.35 32.09 0.89
N SER A 205 2.53 31.67 0.46
CA SER A 205 3.74 31.61 1.26
C SER A 205 4.23 32.99 1.67
N GLU A 206 4.30 33.26 2.96
CA GLU A 206 5.06 34.39 3.51
C GLU A 206 6.47 33.89 3.88
N ASN A 207 7.50 34.67 3.52
CA ASN A 207 8.90 34.41 3.78
C ASN A 207 9.22 34.44 5.28
N VAL A 208 9.72 33.32 5.82
CA VAL A 208 10.20 33.19 7.19
C VAL A 208 11.65 32.67 7.17
N ALA A 209 12.46 33.08 8.13
CA ALA A 209 13.89 32.79 8.24
C ALA A 209 14.22 31.31 8.23
N VAL A 210 15.25 30.94 7.49
CA VAL A 210 15.70 29.57 7.22
C VAL A 210 16.78 29.19 8.24
N ASN A 211 16.65 28.02 8.89
CA ASN A 211 17.69 27.46 9.75
C ASN A 211 18.69 26.61 8.91
N GLU A 212 19.73 26.04 9.56
CA GLU A 212 20.82 25.28 8.90
C GLU A 212 20.37 24.12 7.98
N CYS A 213 19.09 23.74 7.99
CA CYS A 213 18.49 22.71 7.12
C CYS A 213 17.52 23.28 6.07
N GLY A 214 17.43 24.61 5.91
CA GLY A 214 16.50 25.22 4.96
C GLY A 214 15.01 25.18 5.39
N LEU A 215 14.72 24.85 6.64
CA LEU A 215 13.36 24.64 7.14
C LEU A 215 12.77 25.86 7.81
N ASN A 216 11.53 26.18 7.49
CA ASN A 216 10.70 27.07 8.29
C ASN A 216 10.35 26.43 9.64
N GLU A 217 10.53 27.15 10.76
CA GLU A 217 10.32 26.60 12.12
C GLU A 217 8.87 26.19 12.44
N ARG A 218 7.91 26.41 11.55
CA ARG A 218 6.51 26.00 11.75
C ARG A 218 6.11 24.91 10.77
N LEU A 219 6.13 23.67 11.23
CA LEU A 219 5.39 22.59 10.57
C LEU A 219 3.88 22.95 10.61
N PRO A 220 3.12 22.75 9.52
CA PRO A 220 1.70 23.02 9.51
C PRO A 220 0.98 22.18 10.56
N GLU A 221 0.43 22.80 11.59
CA GLU A 221 -0.44 22.12 12.55
C GLU A 221 -1.73 21.71 11.85
N LYS A 222 -2.00 20.43 11.81
CA LYS A 222 -3.29 19.90 11.37
C LYS A 222 -4.35 20.42 12.33
N ASN A 223 -5.32 21.19 11.86
CA ASN A 223 -6.42 21.72 12.66
C ASN A 223 -7.16 20.56 13.37
N MET A 224 -6.88 20.36 14.67
CA MET A 224 -7.47 19.32 15.53
C MET A 224 -8.85 19.69 16.08
N ALA A 225 -9.52 20.70 15.53
CA ALA A 225 -10.76 21.25 16.10
C ALA A 225 -12.03 20.39 15.89
N SER A 226 -11.96 19.17 15.35
CA SER A 226 -13.18 18.39 15.00
C SER A 226 -13.30 17.02 15.67
N MET A 227 -12.51 16.67 16.68
CA MET A 227 -12.68 15.39 17.42
C MET A 227 -12.65 15.61 18.93
N ALA A 228 -13.61 16.35 19.43
CA ALA A 228 -13.89 16.41 20.88
C ALA A 228 -14.72 15.18 21.28
N ALA A 229 -14.07 14.05 21.52
CA ALA A 229 -14.60 12.94 22.32
C ALA A 229 -13.41 12.27 23.04
N THR A 230 -13.20 12.60 24.30
CA THR A 230 -12.59 11.83 25.41
C THR A 230 -11.35 10.95 25.17
N ASN A 231 -10.54 11.20 24.16
CA ASN A 231 -9.23 10.54 24.07
C ASN A 231 -8.17 11.41 24.78
N PRO A 232 -7.31 10.83 25.63
CA PRO A 232 -6.25 11.58 26.30
C PRO A 232 -5.36 12.26 25.22
N VAL A 233 -4.98 13.51 25.49
CA VAL A 233 -4.02 14.22 24.62
C VAL A 233 -2.71 13.43 24.61
N PRO A 234 -2.17 13.04 23.45
CA PRO A 234 -0.92 12.30 23.42
C PRO A 234 0.21 13.06 24.12
N THR A 235 0.86 12.40 25.07
CA THR A 235 1.95 13.01 25.87
C THR A 235 3.32 12.75 25.27
N ARG A 236 3.44 11.78 24.35
CA ARG A 236 4.68 11.40 23.66
C ARG A 236 4.53 11.51 22.16
N THR A 237 5.63 11.86 21.49
CA THR A 237 5.72 11.80 20.02
C THR A 237 6.87 10.90 19.63
N ARG A 238 6.60 9.90 18.80
CA ARG A 238 7.61 9.07 18.14
C ARG A 238 7.72 9.51 16.67
N ARG A 239 8.98 9.71 16.23
CA ARG A 239 9.30 10.12 14.86
C ARG A 239 10.02 8.99 14.16
N ILE A 240 9.44 8.54 13.04
CA ILE A 240 9.92 7.39 12.28
C ILE A 240 10.23 7.85 10.86
N LEU A 241 11.42 7.57 10.35
CA LEU A 241 11.78 7.70 8.95
C LEU A 241 11.61 6.34 8.25
N LEU A 242 10.89 6.32 7.15
CA LEU A 242 10.81 5.14 6.27
C LEU A 242 11.96 5.16 5.27
N GLY A 243 12.79 4.15 5.32
CA GLY A 243 13.89 3.95 4.38
C GLY A 243 13.40 3.77 2.94
N GLN A 244 14.15 4.36 2.01
CA GLN A 244 13.84 4.28 0.57
C GLN A 244 15.11 4.42 -0.27
N PRO A 245 15.58 3.33 -0.94
CA PRO A 245 16.74 3.38 -1.83
C PRO A 245 16.33 3.94 -3.22
N LEU A 246 16.24 5.27 -3.34
CA LEU A 246 15.79 5.96 -4.54
C LEU A 246 16.93 6.49 -5.41
N LEU A 247 18.09 6.75 -4.79
CA LEU A 247 19.28 7.22 -5.51
C LEU A 247 20.09 6.02 -6.02
N PRO A 248 20.84 6.17 -7.12
CA PRO A 248 21.62 5.07 -7.70
C PRO A 248 22.72 4.54 -6.77
N ASN A 249 23.25 5.39 -5.89
CA ASN A 249 24.39 5.09 -5.03
C ASN A 249 23.91 4.80 -3.59
N ALA A 250 24.42 3.74 -2.99
CA ALA A 250 24.10 3.35 -1.60
C ALA A 250 24.55 4.42 -0.59
N ALA A 251 25.71 5.03 -0.79
CA ALA A 251 26.23 6.07 0.10
C ALA A 251 25.37 7.33 0.08
N ASP A 252 24.85 7.73 -1.11
CA ASP A 252 24.01 8.91 -1.24
C ASP A 252 22.65 8.68 -0.58
N ASN A 253 22.08 7.47 -0.68
CA ASN A 253 20.85 7.13 0.03
C ASN A 253 21.06 7.17 1.55
N ALA A 254 22.17 6.67 2.05
CA ALA A 254 22.51 6.73 3.48
C ALA A 254 22.67 8.16 3.96
N ALA A 255 23.45 8.98 3.24
CA ALA A 255 23.69 10.38 3.56
C ALA A 255 22.39 11.21 3.57
N LEU A 256 21.51 11.00 2.59
CA LEU A 256 20.18 11.64 2.53
C LEU A 256 19.35 11.25 3.77
N ALA A 257 19.27 9.95 4.08
CA ALA A 257 18.53 9.49 5.25
C ALA A 257 19.08 10.08 6.54
N GLU A 258 20.42 10.09 6.74
CA GLU A 258 21.10 10.68 7.91
C GLU A 258 20.84 12.19 8.01
N ASN A 259 20.80 12.90 6.89
CA ASN A 259 20.41 14.31 6.86
C ASN A 259 18.97 14.50 7.35
N LEU A 260 18.02 13.71 6.87
CA LEU A 260 16.62 13.76 7.29
C LEU A 260 16.46 13.48 8.79
N LEU A 261 17.15 12.46 9.31
CA LEU A 261 17.14 12.13 10.74
C LEU A 261 17.55 13.33 11.59
N ARG A 262 18.61 14.01 11.19
CA ARG A 262 19.14 15.19 11.88
C ARG A 262 18.20 16.39 11.78
N CYS A 263 17.74 16.72 10.55
CA CYS A 263 16.89 17.89 10.28
C CYS A 263 15.56 17.82 11.02
N PHE A 264 14.94 16.67 11.07
CA PHE A 264 13.61 16.48 11.68
C PHE A 264 13.68 15.88 13.09
N LYS A 265 14.89 15.70 13.66
CA LYS A 265 15.10 15.08 14.98
C LYS A 265 14.40 13.74 15.10
N ILE A 266 14.57 12.89 14.09
CA ILE A 266 13.93 11.57 14.00
C ILE A 266 14.81 10.57 14.75
N GLY A 267 14.23 9.84 15.71
CA GLY A 267 14.95 8.84 16.51
C GLY A 267 14.89 7.43 15.96
N GLU A 268 13.93 7.13 15.09
CA GLU A 268 13.64 5.77 14.66
C GLU A 268 13.67 5.62 13.14
N TYR A 269 14.17 4.49 12.68
CA TYR A 269 14.30 4.18 11.25
C TYR A 269 13.70 2.83 10.92
N PHE A 270 12.74 2.80 9.99
CA PHE A 270 12.16 1.57 9.47
C PHE A 270 12.78 1.26 8.10
N PRO A 271 13.69 0.25 8.02
CA PRO A 271 14.46 0.01 6.80
C PRO A 271 13.59 -0.55 5.67
N HIS A 272 13.91 -0.15 4.43
CA HIS A 272 13.28 -0.74 3.25
C HIS A 272 13.88 -2.13 2.96
N PRO A 273 13.08 -3.14 2.55
CA PRO A 273 13.59 -4.51 2.29
C PRO A 273 14.69 -4.61 1.23
N ARG A 274 14.83 -3.63 0.35
CA ARG A 274 15.85 -3.58 -0.71
C ARG A 274 17.09 -2.76 -0.35
N GLU A 275 17.21 -2.29 0.89
CA GLU A 275 18.39 -1.55 1.31
C GLU A 275 19.62 -2.44 1.38
N THR A 276 20.73 -1.91 0.86
CA THR A 276 22.07 -2.55 0.90
C THR A 276 23.07 -1.71 1.66
N TYR A 277 22.61 -0.67 2.35
CA TYR A 277 23.41 0.27 3.13
C TYR A 277 22.89 0.34 4.58
N ARG A 278 23.63 1.04 5.44
CA ARG A 278 23.22 1.29 6.81
C ARG A 278 23.20 2.79 7.07
N VAL A 279 22.20 3.24 7.80
CA VAL A 279 21.97 4.63 8.19
C VAL A 279 22.40 4.78 9.65
N SER A 280 23.19 5.80 9.96
CA SER A 280 23.65 6.11 11.33
C SER A 280 22.70 7.13 11.99
N GLY A 281 22.72 7.18 13.31
CA GLY A 281 22.01 8.23 14.07
C GLY A 281 20.54 7.94 14.38
N ALA A 282 20.04 6.72 14.10
CA ALA A 282 18.71 6.31 14.50
C ALA A 282 18.66 4.87 15.01
N GLU A 283 17.67 4.58 15.84
CA GLU A 283 17.33 3.22 16.25
C GLU A 283 16.59 2.50 15.12
N TYR A 284 17.13 1.34 14.71
CA TYR A 284 16.52 0.52 13.69
C TYR A 284 15.31 -0.26 14.22
N ILE A 285 14.16 -0.04 13.62
CA ILE A 285 12.98 -0.86 13.91
C ILE A 285 13.14 -2.21 13.22
N THR A 286 13.44 -3.24 14.02
CA THR A 286 13.46 -4.63 13.54
C THR A 286 12.09 -5.26 13.79
N SER A 287 11.32 -5.49 12.72
CA SER A 287 9.97 -6.04 12.81
C SER A 287 9.73 -7.14 11.77
N PRO A 288 9.11 -8.26 12.14
CA PRO A 288 8.64 -9.24 11.18
C PRO A 288 7.45 -8.74 10.36
N LEU A 289 6.82 -7.64 10.78
CA LEU A 289 5.64 -7.06 10.16
C LEU A 289 6.02 -6.06 9.05
N ILE A 290 5.10 -5.82 8.12
CA ILE A 290 5.15 -4.63 7.25
C ILE A 290 4.91 -3.37 8.10
N PHE A 291 5.28 -2.21 7.57
CA PHE A 291 5.20 -0.96 8.32
C PHE A 291 3.77 -0.64 8.78
N GLU A 292 2.80 -0.85 7.93
CA GLU A 292 1.38 -0.61 8.21
C GLU A 292 0.90 -1.37 9.46
N ASP A 293 1.23 -2.64 9.52
CA ASP A 293 0.82 -3.51 10.63
C ASP A 293 1.65 -3.26 11.90
N HIS A 294 2.94 -2.97 11.74
CA HIS A 294 3.79 -2.53 12.85
C HIS A 294 3.24 -1.25 13.49
N LEU A 295 2.83 -0.26 12.68
CA LEU A 295 2.25 0.98 13.20
C LEU A 295 0.88 0.74 13.85
N LEU A 296 0.04 -0.13 13.27
CA LEU A 296 -1.23 -0.55 13.88
C LEU A 296 -1.02 -1.16 15.27
N GLU A 297 -0.05 -2.06 15.43
CA GLU A 297 0.28 -2.64 16.73
C GLU A 297 0.82 -1.59 17.71
N SER A 298 1.69 -0.70 17.25
CA SER A 298 2.26 0.36 18.07
C SER A 298 1.18 1.31 18.57
N LEU A 299 0.24 1.71 17.71
CA LEU A 299 -0.91 2.55 18.07
C LEU A 299 -1.82 1.92 19.13
N ARG A 300 -1.93 0.58 19.15
CA ARG A 300 -2.70 -0.14 20.17
C ARG A 300 -1.96 -0.26 21.49
N ARG A 301 -0.66 -0.54 21.44
CA ARG A 301 0.18 -0.71 22.64
C ARG A 301 0.46 0.61 23.35
N GLU A 302 0.46 1.72 22.61
CA GLU A 302 0.85 3.03 23.08
C GLU A 302 -0.26 4.06 22.88
N PRO A 303 -1.35 4.02 23.67
CA PRO A 303 -2.53 4.88 23.51
C PRO A 303 -2.21 6.38 23.66
N ASP A 304 -1.17 6.72 24.45
CA ASP A 304 -0.75 8.11 24.73
C ASP A 304 0.34 8.62 23.78
N THR A 305 0.65 7.86 22.72
CA THR A 305 1.70 8.20 21.76
C THR A 305 1.12 8.68 20.45
N ARG A 306 1.61 9.80 19.93
CA ARG A 306 1.44 10.28 18.56
C ARG A 306 2.61 9.80 17.71
N PHE A 307 2.35 9.42 16.46
CA PHE A 307 3.35 9.01 15.50
C PHE A 307 3.48 10.04 14.39
N GLU A 308 4.71 10.47 14.12
CA GLU A 308 5.07 11.29 12.98
C GLU A 308 5.93 10.46 12.04
N VAL A 309 5.40 10.21 10.83
CA VAL A 309 6.02 9.34 9.84
C VAL A 309 6.58 10.20 8.72
N TYR A 310 7.89 10.16 8.56
CA TYR A 310 8.61 10.89 7.52
C TYR A 310 9.01 9.93 6.40
N HIS A 311 8.85 10.38 5.17
CA HIS A 311 9.19 9.58 4.00
C HIS A 311 9.45 10.46 2.77
N LEU A 312 10.02 9.86 1.71
CA LEU A 312 10.19 10.51 0.41
C LEU A 312 8.98 10.19 -0.49
N VAL A 313 8.89 8.95 -1.03
CA VAL A 313 7.80 8.51 -1.92
C VAL A 313 7.26 7.12 -1.51
N SER A 314 7.15 6.84 -0.21
CA SER A 314 6.77 5.53 0.31
C SER A 314 5.28 5.26 0.18
N THR A 315 4.92 4.14 -0.46
CA THR A 315 3.54 3.63 -0.46
C THR A 315 3.07 3.26 0.96
N ALA A 316 3.95 2.68 1.78
CA ALA A 316 3.60 2.31 3.15
C ALA A 316 3.18 3.53 4.00
N ALA A 317 3.83 4.69 3.79
CA ALA A 317 3.42 5.93 4.44
C ALA A 317 2.04 6.40 3.98
N LEU A 318 1.76 6.30 2.67
CA LEU A 318 0.44 6.65 2.14
C LEU A 318 -0.65 5.73 2.69
N ASN A 319 -0.37 4.45 2.90
CA ASN A 319 -1.35 3.49 3.43
C ASN A 319 -1.79 3.81 4.87
N VAL A 320 -0.97 4.53 5.62
CA VAL A 320 -1.23 4.86 7.04
C VAL A 320 -1.62 6.33 7.28
N TYR A 321 -1.77 7.13 6.23
CA TYR A 321 -2.03 8.58 6.36
C TYR A 321 -3.32 8.92 7.13
N ALA A 322 -4.29 8.01 7.11
CA ALA A 322 -5.58 8.17 7.78
C ALA A 322 -5.62 7.53 9.18
N PHE A 323 -4.54 6.88 9.63
CA PHE A 323 -4.54 6.24 10.94
C PHE A 323 -4.67 7.26 12.07
N PRO A 324 -5.39 6.92 13.15
CA PRO A 324 -5.54 7.84 14.29
C PRO A 324 -4.18 8.15 14.92
N ARG A 325 -4.03 9.36 15.49
CA ARG A 325 -2.79 9.80 16.16
C ARG A 325 -1.52 9.66 15.28
N THR A 326 -1.70 9.63 13.95
CA THR A 326 -0.62 9.54 12.99
C THR A 326 -0.61 10.79 12.11
N THR A 327 0.55 11.38 11.92
CA THR A 327 0.78 12.43 10.92
C THR A 327 1.88 11.98 9.99
N VAL A 328 1.59 12.01 8.70
CA VAL A 328 2.56 11.63 7.65
C VAL A 328 3.11 12.89 7.02
N TYR A 329 4.42 12.97 6.84
CA TYR A 329 5.14 14.06 6.19
C TYR A 329 5.92 13.53 4.99
N ALA A 330 5.62 14.04 3.81
CA ALA A 330 6.39 13.75 2.60
C ALA A 330 7.52 14.78 2.47
N VAL A 331 8.77 14.32 2.45
CA VAL A 331 9.92 15.19 2.25
C VAL A 331 10.34 15.12 0.78
N ARG A 332 10.53 16.28 0.15
CA ARG A 332 10.95 16.37 -1.25
C ARG A 332 12.30 17.08 -1.33
N PRO A 333 13.38 16.31 -1.54
CA PRO A 333 14.72 16.85 -1.73
C PRO A 333 14.86 17.58 -3.08
N ALA A 334 15.83 18.52 -3.15
CA ALA A 334 16.11 19.30 -4.36
C ALA A 334 16.75 18.49 -5.50
N GLU A 335 17.28 17.28 -5.22
CA GLU A 335 17.93 16.44 -6.23
C GLU A 335 16.97 16.09 -7.38
N ALA A 336 17.49 16.14 -8.60
CA ALA A 336 16.74 15.95 -9.85
C ALA A 336 15.94 14.62 -9.88
N ALA A 337 16.37 13.59 -9.15
CA ALA A 337 15.68 12.31 -9.04
C ALA A 337 14.25 12.45 -8.48
N PHE A 338 14.01 13.43 -7.59
CA PHE A 338 12.72 13.67 -6.95
C PHE A 338 11.79 14.58 -7.76
N HIS A 339 12.28 15.16 -8.85
CA HIS A 339 11.54 16.07 -9.75
C HIS A 339 11.21 15.45 -11.11
N THR A 340 11.47 14.16 -11.30
CA THR A 340 11.04 13.46 -12.52
C THR A 340 9.52 13.43 -12.64
N PRO A 341 8.93 13.43 -13.85
CA PRO A 341 7.47 13.47 -14.02
C PRO A 341 6.71 12.37 -13.26
N GLY A 342 7.32 11.17 -13.14
CA GLY A 342 6.72 10.07 -12.39
C GLY A 342 6.67 10.32 -10.88
N VAL A 343 7.76 10.83 -10.33
CA VAL A 343 7.88 11.15 -8.89
C VAL A 343 7.05 12.38 -8.54
N ALA A 344 7.08 13.42 -9.37
CA ALA A 344 6.25 14.61 -9.19
C ALA A 344 4.76 14.25 -9.08
N ARG A 345 4.29 13.30 -9.90
CA ARG A 345 2.90 12.83 -9.83
C ARG A 345 2.57 12.14 -8.50
N ILE A 346 3.53 11.46 -7.87
CA ILE A 346 3.32 10.86 -6.55
C ILE A 346 3.13 11.96 -5.49
N TYR A 347 3.95 13.02 -5.52
CA TYR A 347 3.77 14.17 -4.61
C TYR A 347 2.43 14.89 -4.84
N GLU A 348 1.96 14.99 -6.09
CA GLU A 348 0.62 15.52 -6.37
C GLU A 348 -0.48 14.69 -5.69
N VAL A 349 -0.39 13.35 -5.75
CA VAL A 349 -1.32 12.45 -5.05
C VAL A 349 -1.24 12.66 -3.53
N MET A 350 -0.03 12.78 -2.97
CA MET A 350 0.15 13.08 -1.54
C MET A 350 -0.53 14.38 -1.14
N ALA A 351 -0.34 15.45 -1.93
CA ALA A 351 -1.00 16.73 -1.70
C ALA A 351 -2.53 16.62 -1.76
N GLN A 352 -3.07 15.86 -2.72
CA GLN A 352 -4.51 15.60 -2.83
C GLN A 352 -5.07 14.83 -1.62
N LEU A 353 -4.26 13.95 -1.01
CA LEU A 353 -4.60 13.25 0.24
C LEU A 353 -4.45 14.14 1.48
N GLY A 354 -3.98 15.37 1.33
CA GLY A 354 -3.74 16.30 2.43
C GLY A 354 -2.47 15.97 3.24
N ILE A 355 -1.53 15.22 2.66
CA ILE A 355 -0.23 14.94 3.26
C ILE A 355 0.66 16.18 3.05
N PRO A 356 1.19 16.79 4.12
CA PRO A 356 2.14 17.90 4.01
C PRO A 356 3.40 17.51 3.24
N ILE A 357 3.80 18.34 2.28
CA ILE A 357 5.05 18.18 1.53
C ILE A 357 6.04 19.22 2.05
N ILE A 358 7.22 18.77 2.43
CA ILE A 358 8.30 19.60 2.97
C ILE A 358 9.45 19.56 1.95
N ASP A 359 9.69 20.70 1.31
CA ASP A 359 10.84 20.86 0.41
C ASP A 359 12.12 21.12 1.23
N ILE A 360 13.20 20.43 0.88
CA ILE A 360 14.52 20.63 1.49
C ILE A 360 15.57 20.84 0.40
N GLU A 361 16.61 21.64 0.72
CA GLU A 361 17.76 21.93 -0.15
C GLU A 361 18.80 20.81 -0.15
#